data_e706a0edd16ed85b4c36d7a6582abaa5
#
_entry.id   e706a0edd16ed85b4c36d7a6582abaa5
#
_cell.length_a   1.000
_cell.length_b   1.000
_cell.length_c   1.000
_cell.angle_alpha   90.00
_cell.angle_beta   90.00
_cell.angle_gamma   90.00
#
_symmetry.space_group_name_H-M   'P 1'
#
loop_
_entity.id
_entity.type
_entity.pdbx_description
1 polymer ?
#
loop_
_entity_poly.entity_id
_entity_poly.type
_entity_poly.pdbx_seq_one_letter_code
_entity_poly.pdbx_strand_id
1 'polypeptide(L)'
;MANFSSLYQDKLIALQSIYGATEPNGVKTPVEDEMVHMYPHTTFNLNPRPSSIDTPLHSFIGAKHVDHMHPISFIAIAACRNSEAITKEIYGASLAYLPWQRPGFDLGLKMQAVYQEKKACVGINMGQNGLFNWADDD
;
A
#
# COMPACT_ATOMS: atom_id res chain seq x y z
N MET A 1 -12.86 -17.44 10.55
CA MET A 1 -12.05 -17.12 9.36
C MET A 1 -12.79 -16.36 8.25
N ALA A 2 -14.06 -16.06 8.41
CA ALA A 2 -14.84 -15.33 7.39
C ALA A 2 -14.37 -13.87 7.09
N ASN A 3 -13.44 -13.33 7.87
CA ASN A 3 -12.95 -11.97 7.75
C ASN A 3 -11.55 -11.86 7.10
N PHE A 4 -10.97 -12.99 6.70
CA PHE A 4 -9.65 -13.02 6.06
C PHE A 4 -9.79 -13.37 4.59
N SER A 5 -8.99 -12.70 3.75
CA SER A 5 -8.83 -13.04 2.35
C SER A 5 -7.45 -13.66 2.16
N SER A 6 -7.42 -14.95 1.78
CA SER A 6 -6.17 -15.66 1.52
C SER A 6 -5.79 -15.50 0.06
N LEU A 7 -4.55 -15.07 -0.21
CA LEU A 7 -4.09 -14.73 -1.54
C LEU A 7 -2.79 -15.47 -1.91
N TYR A 8 -2.64 -15.80 -3.18
CA TYR A 8 -1.37 -16.12 -3.79
C TYR A 8 -0.64 -14.80 -4.08
N GLN A 9 0.30 -14.44 -3.22
CA GLN A 9 1.01 -13.17 -3.30
C GLN A 9 1.83 -13.03 -4.59
N ASP A 10 2.44 -14.11 -5.06
CA ASP A 10 3.17 -14.17 -6.32
C ASP A 10 2.30 -13.83 -7.53
N LYS A 11 1.05 -14.31 -7.55
CA LYS A 11 0.09 -13.98 -8.61
C LYS A 11 -0.30 -12.50 -8.57
N LEU A 12 -0.48 -11.94 -7.38
CA LEU A 12 -0.80 -10.53 -7.24
C LEU A 12 0.38 -9.64 -7.68
N ILE A 13 1.61 -10.01 -7.31
CA ILE A 13 2.83 -9.31 -7.73
C ILE A 13 2.97 -9.38 -9.26
N ALA A 14 2.64 -10.50 -9.90
CA ALA A 14 2.70 -10.64 -11.35
C ALA A 14 1.77 -9.66 -12.10
N LEU A 15 0.71 -9.15 -11.48
CA LEU A 15 -0.15 -8.12 -12.06
C LEU A 15 0.60 -6.80 -12.32
N GLN A 16 1.75 -6.56 -11.69
CA GLN A 16 2.60 -5.40 -11.98
C GLN A 16 3.02 -5.34 -13.46
N SER A 17 3.29 -6.49 -14.07
CA SER A 17 3.64 -6.56 -15.49
C SER A 17 2.47 -6.18 -16.39
N ILE A 18 1.24 -6.55 -16.01
CA ILE A 18 0.03 -6.19 -16.74
C ILE A 18 -0.24 -4.70 -16.60
N TYR A 19 -0.14 -4.16 -15.38
CA TYR A 19 -0.34 -2.74 -15.10
C TYR A 19 0.66 -1.86 -15.87
N GLY A 20 1.94 -2.23 -15.88
CA GLY A 20 2.98 -1.51 -16.61
C GLY A 20 2.80 -1.56 -18.13
N ALA A 21 2.27 -2.65 -18.69
CA ALA A 21 2.01 -2.79 -20.12
C ALA A 21 0.79 -1.97 -20.60
N THR A 22 -0.13 -1.66 -19.70
CA THR A 22 -1.33 -0.86 -19.98
C THR A 22 -1.14 0.62 -19.69
N GLU A 23 0.12 1.13 -19.72
CA GLU A 23 0.43 2.53 -19.39
C GLU A 23 -0.73 3.47 -19.73
N PRO A 24 -1.41 4.02 -18.73
CA PRO A 24 -2.60 4.83 -18.98
C PRO A 24 -2.13 6.14 -19.61
N ASN A 25 -2.63 6.48 -20.79
CA ASN A 25 -2.42 7.77 -21.44
C ASN A 25 -3.00 8.92 -20.58
N GLY A 26 -2.45 9.11 -19.38
CA GLY A 26 -2.79 10.16 -18.44
C GLY A 26 -3.94 9.87 -17.47
N VAL A 27 -4.79 8.84 -17.67
CA VAL A 27 -5.91 8.52 -16.77
C VAL A 27 -5.70 7.14 -16.15
N LYS A 28 -5.16 7.10 -14.92
CA LYS A 28 -4.83 5.86 -14.21
C LYS A 28 -6.04 5.12 -13.65
N THR A 29 -7.09 5.83 -13.28
CA THR A 29 -8.24 5.26 -12.55
C THR A 29 -8.89 4.05 -13.24
N PRO A 30 -9.20 4.07 -14.55
CA PRO A 30 -9.80 2.90 -15.20
C PRO A 30 -8.90 1.68 -15.16
N VAL A 31 -7.58 1.86 -15.32
CA VAL A 31 -6.61 0.76 -15.29
C VAL A 31 -6.48 0.20 -13.87
N GLU A 32 -6.50 1.05 -12.85
CA GLU A 32 -6.51 0.60 -11.45
C GLU A 32 -7.79 -0.17 -11.11
N ASP A 33 -8.94 0.25 -11.64
CA ASP A 33 -10.22 -0.46 -11.44
C ASP A 33 -10.20 -1.83 -12.12
N GLU A 34 -9.57 -1.96 -13.29
CA GLU A 34 -9.33 -3.27 -13.93
C GLU A 34 -8.44 -4.17 -13.08
N MET A 35 -7.40 -3.64 -12.45
CA MET A 35 -6.56 -4.42 -11.52
C MET A 35 -7.38 -4.96 -10.34
N VAL A 36 -8.30 -4.16 -9.78
CA VAL A 36 -9.20 -4.62 -8.71
C VAL A 36 -10.05 -5.80 -9.17
N HIS A 37 -10.53 -5.80 -10.41
CA HIS A 37 -11.28 -6.91 -10.99
C HIS A 37 -10.44 -8.19 -11.17
N MET A 38 -9.12 -8.07 -11.20
CA MET A 38 -8.21 -9.22 -11.28
C MET A 38 -7.93 -9.87 -9.91
N TYR A 39 -8.16 -9.19 -8.78
CA TYR A 39 -7.85 -9.73 -7.45
C TYR A 39 -8.54 -11.06 -7.13
N PRO A 40 -9.81 -11.32 -7.52
CA PRO A 40 -10.43 -12.62 -7.31
C PRO A 40 -9.66 -13.80 -7.93
N HIS A 41 -8.90 -13.57 -9.01
CA HIS A 41 -8.08 -14.59 -9.66
C HIS A 41 -6.77 -14.89 -8.91
N THR A 42 -6.43 -14.09 -7.91
CA THR A 42 -5.27 -14.29 -7.05
C THR A 42 -5.62 -14.95 -5.72
N THR A 43 -6.91 -15.26 -5.47
CA THR A 43 -7.35 -15.85 -4.19
C THR A 43 -6.93 -17.31 -4.07
N PHE A 44 -6.52 -17.69 -2.85
CA PHE A 44 -6.15 -19.05 -2.51
C PHE A 44 -7.37 -19.95 -2.34
N ASN A 45 -8.48 -19.40 -1.86
CA ASN A 45 -9.67 -20.11 -1.48
C ASN A 45 -10.93 -19.38 -2.00
N LEU A 46 -12.08 -20.01 -1.91
CA LEU A 46 -13.37 -19.35 -2.10
C LEU A 46 -13.65 -18.44 -0.91
N ASN A 47 -13.17 -17.21 -1.00
CA ASN A 47 -13.42 -16.21 0.03
C ASN A 47 -14.83 -15.66 -0.13
N PRO A 48 -15.63 -15.58 0.96
CA PRO A 48 -16.97 -15.00 0.88
C PRO A 48 -16.95 -13.48 0.68
N ARG A 49 -15.80 -12.85 0.86
CA ARG A 49 -15.60 -11.41 0.66
C ARG A 49 -14.46 -11.17 -0.32
N PRO A 50 -14.60 -10.17 -1.21
CA PRO A 50 -13.51 -9.76 -2.07
C PRO A 50 -12.36 -9.19 -1.23
N SER A 51 -11.13 -9.29 -1.74
CA SER A 51 -9.99 -8.59 -1.17
C SER A 51 -10.13 -7.08 -1.37
N SER A 52 -9.54 -6.33 -0.44
CA SER A 52 -9.59 -4.86 -0.43
C SER A 52 -8.84 -4.26 -1.62
N ILE A 53 -9.20 -3.03 -2.00
CA ILE A 53 -8.43 -2.18 -2.90
C ILE A 53 -7.00 -1.93 -2.38
N ASP A 54 -6.79 -2.04 -1.06
CA ASP A 54 -5.48 -1.90 -0.41
C ASP A 54 -4.60 -3.16 -0.50
N THR A 55 -5.11 -4.22 -1.12
CA THR A 55 -4.37 -5.49 -1.27
C THR A 55 -2.95 -5.32 -1.84
N PRO A 56 -2.71 -4.50 -2.89
CA PRO A 56 -1.36 -4.25 -3.39
C PRO A 56 -0.44 -3.59 -2.37
N LEU A 57 -0.99 -2.73 -1.50
CA LEU A 57 -0.22 -2.01 -0.48
C LEU A 57 0.43 -2.95 0.53
N HIS A 58 -0.25 -4.05 0.86
CA HIS A 58 0.28 -5.11 1.71
C HIS A 58 1.22 -6.06 0.94
N SER A 59 0.88 -6.39 -0.29
CA SER A 59 1.56 -7.46 -1.04
C SER A 59 2.86 -7.01 -1.71
N PHE A 60 2.99 -5.72 -2.03
CA PHE A 60 4.19 -5.19 -2.71
C PHE A 60 5.31 -4.83 -1.74
N ILE A 61 5.02 -4.71 -0.46
CA ILE A 61 6.02 -4.64 0.59
C ILE A 61 6.57 -6.06 0.80
N GLY A 62 7.89 -6.20 0.70
CA GLY A 62 8.54 -7.51 0.80
C GLY A 62 8.74 -8.01 2.23
N ALA A 63 8.21 -7.33 3.25
CA ALA A 63 8.29 -7.73 4.64
C ALA A 63 7.25 -8.82 4.96
N LYS A 64 7.53 -9.60 5.99
CA LYS A 64 6.67 -10.71 6.42
C LYS A 64 5.33 -10.25 7.02
N HIS A 65 5.37 -9.15 7.76
CA HIS A 65 4.20 -8.52 8.38
C HIS A 65 4.06 -7.09 7.84
N VAL A 66 2.88 -6.72 7.43
CA VAL A 66 2.55 -5.38 6.94
C VAL A 66 1.21 -4.98 7.50
N ASP A 67 1.19 -3.93 8.32
CA ASP A 67 -0.01 -3.41 8.95
C ASP A 67 -0.40 -2.07 8.37
N HIS A 68 -1.71 -1.88 8.18
CA HIS A 68 -2.31 -0.59 7.87
C HIS A 68 -3.26 -0.18 8.98
N MET A 69 -3.00 0.99 9.56
CA MET A 69 -3.76 1.50 10.68
C MET A 69 -4.04 2.99 10.55
N HIS A 70 -5.07 3.44 11.27
CA HIS A 70 -5.49 4.84 11.32
C HIS A 70 -5.43 5.40 12.76
N PRO A 71 -4.24 5.43 13.43
CA PRO A 71 -4.13 6.03 14.75
C PRO A 71 -4.38 7.53 14.69
N ILE A 72 -5.12 8.09 15.64
CA ILE A 72 -5.54 9.50 15.63
C ILE A 72 -4.35 10.45 15.51
N SER A 73 -3.24 10.16 16.19
CA SER A 73 -2.01 10.96 16.12
C SER A 73 -1.41 11.02 14.71
N PHE A 74 -1.40 9.89 14.00
CA PHE A 74 -0.90 9.84 12.62
C PHE A 74 -1.83 10.53 11.64
N ILE A 75 -3.14 10.37 11.80
CA ILE A 75 -4.13 11.07 10.99
C ILE A 75 -4.01 12.59 11.20
N ALA A 76 -3.83 13.03 12.44
CA ALA A 76 -3.66 14.45 12.74
C ALA A 76 -2.43 15.04 12.03
N ILE A 77 -1.28 14.34 12.05
CA ILE A 77 -0.09 14.74 11.31
C ILE A 77 -0.36 14.72 9.80
N ALA A 78 -0.94 13.64 9.29
CA ALA A 78 -1.22 13.46 7.86
C ALA A 78 -2.17 14.52 7.29
N ALA A 79 -3.04 15.09 8.11
CA ALA A 79 -3.98 16.15 7.74
C ALA A 79 -3.38 17.57 7.77
N CYS A 80 -2.17 17.75 8.32
CA CYS A 80 -1.52 19.04 8.37
C CYS A 80 -1.01 19.49 7.00
N ARG A 81 -0.99 20.81 6.74
CA ARG A 81 -0.42 21.35 5.49
C ARG A 81 1.05 21.00 5.29
N ASN A 82 1.80 20.92 6.39
CA ASN A 82 3.23 20.61 6.42
C ASN A 82 3.50 19.20 6.95
N SER A 83 2.59 18.27 6.67
CA SER A 83 2.62 16.88 7.14
C SER A 83 3.96 16.16 6.86
N GLU A 84 4.57 16.39 5.70
CA GLU A 84 5.89 15.83 5.39
C GLU A 84 6.98 16.33 6.33
N ALA A 85 7.04 17.64 6.55
CA ALA A 85 8.03 18.25 7.44
C ALA A 85 7.85 17.76 8.88
N ILE A 86 6.62 17.70 9.37
CA ILE A 86 6.29 17.20 10.71
C ILE A 86 6.65 15.71 10.84
N THR A 87 6.32 14.89 9.84
CA THR A 87 6.69 13.46 9.84
C THR A 87 8.20 13.29 9.94
N LYS A 88 8.96 14.06 9.15
CA LYS A 88 10.42 14.02 9.17
C LYS A 88 11.02 14.53 10.50
N GLU A 89 10.44 15.58 11.07
CA GLU A 89 10.89 16.16 12.34
C GLU A 89 10.71 15.17 13.50
N ILE A 90 9.56 14.49 13.57
CA ILE A 90 9.22 13.60 14.69
C ILE A 90 9.89 12.23 14.54
N TYR A 91 9.87 11.66 13.36
CA TYR A 91 10.25 10.25 13.12
C TYR A 91 11.60 10.08 12.38
N GLY A 92 12.17 11.15 11.84
CA GLY A 92 13.45 11.10 11.14
C GLY A 92 13.43 10.17 9.94
N ALA A 93 14.38 9.23 9.92
CA ALA A 93 14.51 8.22 8.87
C ALA A 93 13.63 6.97 9.09
N SER A 94 13.03 6.83 10.28
CA SER A 94 12.22 5.65 10.61
C SER A 94 10.90 5.58 9.86
N LEU A 95 10.33 6.75 9.53
CA LEU A 95 9.12 6.83 8.71
C LEU A 95 9.36 7.67 7.46
N ALA A 96 8.96 7.14 6.32
CA ALA A 96 8.80 7.92 5.11
C ALA A 96 7.46 8.67 5.09
N TYR A 97 7.36 9.67 4.24
CA TYR A 97 6.10 10.32 3.92
C TYR A 97 5.77 10.10 2.46
N LEU A 98 4.52 9.79 2.17
CA LEU A 98 3.96 9.84 0.82
C LEU A 98 2.81 10.85 0.80
N PRO A 99 2.76 11.77 -0.19
CA PRO A 99 1.63 12.67 -0.35
C PRO A 99 0.37 11.87 -0.66
N TRP A 100 -0.78 12.51 -0.45
CA TRP A 100 -2.06 11.89 -0.76
C TRP A 100 -2.12 11.36 -2.20
N GLN A 101 -2.60 10.15 -2.28
CA GLN A 101 -2.92 9.49 -3.53
C GLN A 101 -4.10 8.56 -3.31
N ARG A 102 -4.90 8.34 -4.35
CA ARG A 102 -5.97 7.35 -4.33
C ARG A 102 -5.40 5.98 -3.91
N PRO A 103 -6.00 5.29 -2.93
CA PRO A 103 -5.67 3.92 -2.62
C PRO A 103 -5.81 3.03 -3.85
N GLY A 104 -4.87 2.11 -4.05
CA GLY A 104 -4.89 1.20 -5.17
C GLY A 104 -3.52 0.77 -5.66
N PHE A 105 -3.45 0.32 -6.89
CA PHE A 105 -2.29 -0.34 -7.46
C PHE A 105 -1.07 0.60 -7.58
N ASP A 106 -1.27 1.82 -8.09
CA ASP A 106 -0.20 2.83 -8.25
C ASP A 106 0.39 3.26 -6.89
N LEU A 107 -0.45 3.40 -5.87
CA LEU A 107 0.03 3.67 -4.51
C LEU A 107 0.90 2.50 -3.99
N GLY A 108 0.47 1.26 -4.24
CA GLY A 108 1.25 0.07 -3.88
C GLY A 108 2.64 0.06 -4.51
N LEU A 109 2.77 0.43 -5.80
CA LEU A 109 4.06 0.55 -6.48
C LEU A 109 4.96 1.63 -5.86
N LYS A 110 4.39 2.78 -5.49
CA LYS A 110 5.16 3.85 -4.82
C LYS A 110 5.64 3.43 -3.44
N MET A 111 4.80 2.72 -2.69
CA MET A 111 5.20 2.17 -1.40
C MET A 111 6.31 1.13 -1.54
N GLN A 112 6.23 0.27 -2.56
CA GLN A 112 7.29 -0.68 -2.89
C GLN A 112 8.62 0.02 -3.17
N ALA A 113 8.61 1.10 -3.93
CA ALA A 113 9.81 1.89 -4.20
C ALA A 113 10.43 2.46 -2.92
N VAL A 114 9.61 3.03 -2.02
CA VAL A 114 10.07 3.50 -0.71
C VAL A 114 10.70 2.37 0.12
N TYR A 115 10.04 1.22 0.17
CA TYR A 115 10.54 0.03 0.88
C TYR A 115 11.90 -0.43 0.34
N GLN A 116 12.07 -0.42 -0.98
CA GLN A 116 13.32 -0.85 -1.64
C GLN A 116 14.45 0.15 -1.44
N GLU A 117 14.16 1.44 -1.49
CA GLU A 117 15.17 2.50 -1.45
C GLU A 117 15.58 2.88 -0.02
N LYS A 118 14.65 2.89 0.93
CA LYS A 118 14.85 3.41 2.28
C LYS A 118 14.95 2.29 3.31
N LYS A 119 16.10 1.62 3.38
CA LYS A 119 16.31 0.43 4.24
C LYS A 119 16.17 0.69 5.75
N ALA A 120 16.36 1.91 6.22
CA ALA A 120 16.17 2.28 7.63
C ALA A 120 14.70 2.62 7.97
N CYS A 121 13.83 2.64 6.96
CA CYS A 121 12.43 2.98 7.10
C CYS A 121 11.63 1.74 7.50
N VAL A 122 10.81 1.85 8.53
CA VAL A 122 9.93 0.78 9.03
C VAL A 122 8.46 1.06 8.76
N GLY A 123 8.15 2.15 8.06
CA GLY A 123 6.78 2.51 7.73
C GLY A 123 6.66 3.79 6.92
N ILE A 124 5.43 4.09 6.55
CA ILE A 124 5.06 5.25 5.74
C ILE A 124 3.87 5.95 6.39
N ASN A 125 4.01 7.24 6.67
CA ASN A 125 2.88 8.11 6.97
C ASN A 125 2.31 8.64 5.64
N MET A 126 1.08 8.31 5.34
CA MET A 126 0.43 8.72 4.10
C MET A 126 -0.43 9.95 4.32
N GLY A 127 -0.17 10.99 3.54
CA GLY A 127 -0.95 12.23 3.57
C GLY A 127 -2.45 11.98 3.45
N GLN A 128 -3.24 12.55 4.36
CA GLN A 128 -4.71 12.45 4.42
C GLN A 128 -5.25 11.00 4.49
N ASN A 129 -4.43 10.05 4.94
CA ASN A 129 -4.83 8.65 5.08
C ASN A 129 -4.39 8.14 6.46
N GLY A 130 -3.37 7.33 6.53
CA GLY A 130 -2.96 6.67 7.76
C GLY A 130 -1.51 6.19 7.71
N LEU A 131 -1.21 5.25 8.58
CA LEU A 131 0.10 4.65 8.73
C LEU A 131 0.13 3.26 8.09
N PHE A 132 1.17 2.99 7.31
CA PHE A 132 1.66 1.65 7.04
C PHE A 132 2.97 1.41 7.79
N ASN A 133 3.10 0.26 8.39
CA ASN A 133 4.36 -0.20 8.97
C ASN A 133 4.60 -1.67 8.62
N TRP A 134 5.85 -2.10 8.73
CA TRP A 134 6.27 -3.45 8.37
C TRP A 134 7.42 -3.93 9.25
N ALA A 135 7.48 -5.26 9.40
CA ALA A 135 8.55 -5.96 10.08
C ALA A 135 8.65 -7.40 9.57
N ASP A 136 9.77 -8.05 9.84
CA ASP A 136 9.97 -9.49 9.59
C ASP A 136 9.78 -10.32 10.86
N ASP A 137 9.79 -9.68 12.02
CA ASP A 137 9.56 -10.27 13.35
C ASP A 137 8.32 -9.64 13.99
N ASP A 138 7.62 -10.40 14.84
CA ASP A 138 6.46 -9.98 15.61
C ASP A 138 6.85 -9.02 16.76
#